data_bd2e07e7d7a4488d44763d8449f3e37b
#
_entry.id   bd2e07e7d7a4488d44763d8449f3e37b
#
_cell.length_a   1.000
_cell.length_b   1.000
_cell.length_c   1.000
_cell.angle_alpha   90.00
_cell.angle_beta   90.00
_cell.angle_gamma   90.00
#
_symmetry.space_group_name_H-M   'P 1'
#
loop_
_entity.id
_entity.type
_entity.pdbx_description
1 polymer ?
#
loop_
_entity_poly.entity_id
_entity_poly.type
_entity_poly.pdbx_seq_one_letter_code
_entity_poly.pdbx_strand_id
1 'polypeptide(L)'
;MTINKRAVRNVKKNKAFYIISIILTALTSMLIVAAVSTGLNLKTVVRDFINTYKAEDAEFVTYKPLSDEDIKSLEDKYDVTLEYSRYKDVKVKSGDLKGVTFRVFDMSEKLNLCEVREGHEPGDGEALLTQDFADARDVGVG
;
A
#
# COMPACT_ATOMS: atom_id res chain seq x y z
N MET A 1 49.30 -1.09 -37.85
CA MET A 1 48.12 -1.23 -38.74
C MET A 1 47.63 -2.67 -38.95
N THR A 2 48.30 -3.67 -38.40
CA THR A 2 47.95 -5.12 -38.54
C THR A 2 46.93 -5.65 -37.52
N ILE A 3 46.84 -5.05 -36.34
CA ILE A 3 45.94 -5.53 -35.22
C ILE A 3 44.48 -5.36 -35.61
N ASN A 4 44.09 -4.24 -36.19
CA ASN A 4 42.71 -3.97 -36.61
C ASN A 4 42.20 -4.95 -37.68
N LYS A 5 43.06 -5.36 -38.64
CA LYS A 5 42.68 -6.34 -39.67
C LYS A 5 42.43 -7.73 -39.06
N ARG A 6 43.20 -8.13 -38.02
CA ARG A 6 42.99 -9.40 -37.32
C ARG A 6 41.71 -9.39 -36.50
N ALA A 7 41.45 -8.31 -35.79
CA ALA A 7 40.23 -8.14 -35.01
C ALA A 7 38.98 -8.24 -35.88
N VAL A 8 38.92 -7.46 -36.96
CA VAL A 8 37.78 -7.50 -37.88
C VAL A 8 37.57 -8.88 -38.50
N ARG A 9 38.67 -9.55 -38.88
CA ARG A 9 38.58 -10.93 -39.43
C ARG A 9 38.06 -11.91 -38.38
N ASN A 10 38.44 -11.80 -37.13
CA ASN A 10 37.97 -12.64 -36.05
C ASN A 10 36.47 -12.41 -35.77
N VAL A 11 36.03 -11.18 -35.73
CA VAL A 11 34.59 -10.82 -35.61
C VAL A 11 33.79 -11.42 -36.74
N LYS A 12 34.25 -11.26 -37.99
CA LYS A 12 33.55 -11.84 -39.16
C LYS A 12 33.49 -13.34 -39.14
N LYS A 13 34.55 -14.02 -38.65
CA LYS A 13 34.57 -15.48 -38.54
C LYS A 13 33.67 -16.02 -37.43
N ASN A 14 33.52 -15.28 -36.34
CA ASN A 14 32.78 -15.69 -35.16
C ASN A 14 31.57 -14.78 -34.92
N LYS A 15 30.94 -14.24 -35.97
CA LYS A 15 29.86 -13.25 -35.86
C LYS A 15 28.68 -13.72 -35.00
N ALA A 16 28.31 -15.01 -35.05
CA ALA A 16 27.23 -15.55 -34.24
C ALA A 16 27.53 -15.42 -32.73
N PHE A 17 28.76 -15.70 -32.31
CA PHE A 17 29.17 -15.55 -30.92
C PHE A 17 29.07 -14.09 -30.45
N TYR A 18 29.53 -13.13 -31.25
CA TYR A 18 29.44 -11.72 -30.90
C TYR A 18 27.99 -11.22 -30.85
N ILE A 19 27.15 -11.64 -31.77
CA ILE A 19 25.73 -11.30 -31.77
C ILE A 19 25.03 -11.83 -30.52
N ILE A 20 25.26 -13.11 -30.17
CA ILE A 20 24.71 -13.72 -28.97
C ILE A 20 25.19 -13.00 -27.69
N SER A 21 26.47 -12.64 -27.62
CA SER A 21 27.03 -11.90 -26.50
C SER A 21 26.40 -10.52 -26.32
N ILE A 22 26.17 -9.80 -27.42
CA ILE A 22 25.51 -8.50 -27.39
C ILE A 22 24.06 -8.65 -26.90
N ILE A 23 23.32 -9.62 -27.43
CA ILE A 23 21.93 -9.87 -27.02
C ILE A 23 21.87 -10.22 -25.53
N LEU A 24 22.78 -11.13 -25.08
CA LEU A 24 22.82 -11.54 -23.67
C LEU A 24 23.14 -10.36 -22.75
N THR A 25 24.11 -9.53 -23.11
CA THR A 25 24.46 -8.34 -22.33
C THR A 25 23.29 -7.35 -22.28
N ALA A 26 22.60 -7.12 -23.43
CA ALA A 26 21.44 -6.25 -23.47
C ALA A 26 20.29 -6.75 -22.59
N LEU A 27 19.98 -8.06 -22.64
CA LEU A 27 18.97 -8.66 -21.79
C LEU A 27 19.31 -8.57 -20.30
N THR A 28 20.56 -8.85 -19.94
CA THR A 28 21.02 -8.76 -18.54
C THR A 28 20.92 -7.31 -18.04
N SER A 29 21.34 -6.35 -18.83
CA SER A 29 21.24 -4.92 -18.49
C SER A 29 19.79 -4.49 -18.33
N MET A 30 18.89 -4.94 -19.20
CA MET A 30 17.46 -4.65 -19.11
C MET A 30 16.83 -5.21 -17.81
N LEU A 31 17.19 -6.45 -17.43
CA LEU A 31 16.70 -7.06 -16.21
C LEU A 31 17.19 -6.30 -14.96
N ILE A 32 18.45 -5.88 -14.93
CA ILE A 32 18.98 -5.09 -13.81
C ILE A 32 18.24 -3.75 -13.68
N VAL A 33 18.07 -3.03 -14.80
CA VAL A 33 17.34 -1.74 -14.79
C VAL A 33 15.90 -1.94 -14.35
N ALA A 34 15.21 -2.97 -14.84
CA ALA A 34 13.84 -3.28 -14.42
C ALA A 34 13.75 -3.56 -12.92
N ALA A 35 14.64 -4.39 -12.37
CA ALA A 35 14.65 -4.72 -10.94
C ALA A 35 14.90 -3.49 -10.06
N VAL A 36 15.89 -2.65 -10.42
CA VAL A 36 16.19 -1.40 -9.68
C VAL A 36 15.02 -0.43 -9.76
N SER A 37 14.45 -0.21 -10.95
CA SER A 37 13.31 0.69 -11.14
C SER A 37 12.08 0.25 -10.35
N THR A 38 11.79 -1.06 -10.33
CA THR A 38 10.68 -1.60 -9.55
C THR A 38 10.90 -1.37 -8.05
N GLY A 39 12.10 -1.61 -7.54
CA GLY A 39 12.44 -1.38 -6.12
C GLY A 39 12.31 0.09 -5.72
N LEU A 40 12.78 1.01 -6.55
CA LEU A 40 12.67 2.45 -6.29
C LEU A 40 11.21 2.92 -6.34
N ASN A 41 10.44 2.48 -7.33
CA ASN A 41 9.03 2.82 -7.46
C ASN A 41 8.22 2.31 -6.28
N LEU A 42 8.44 1.05 -5.86
CA LEU A 42 7.75 0.48 -4.70
C LEU A 42 8.02 1.29 -3.43
N LYS A 43 9.28 1.66 -3.18
CA LYS A 43 9.64 2.50 -2.02
C LYS A 43 8.91 3.86 -2.05
N THR A 44 8.80 4.47 -3.24
CA THR A 44 8.10 5.75 -3.39
C THR A 44 6.62 5.59 -3.12
N VAL A 45 5.97 4.60 -3.74
CA VAL A 45 4.53 4.33 -3.56
C VAL A 45 4.19 4.05 -2.10
N VAL A 46 4.98 3.19 -1.43
CA VAL A 46 4.75 2.88 0.01
C VAL A 46 4.91 4.13 0.87
N ARG A 47 5.95 4.93 0.64
CA ARG A 47 6.15 6.16 1.38
C ARG A 47 5.02 7.17 1.15
N ASP A 48 4.60 7.34 -0.09
CA ASP A 48 3.53 8.25 -0.45
C ASP A 48 2.20 7.79 0.16
N PHE A 49 1.94 6.49 0.18
CA PHE A 49 0.80 5.89 0.89
C PHE A 49 0.83 6.21 2.39
N ILE A 50 1.95 5.91 3.07
CA ILE A 50 2.12 6.19 4.51
C ILE A 50 1.89 7.67 4.81
N ASN A 51 2.47 8.57 4.00
CA ASN A 51 2.34 10.01 4.21
C ASN A 51 0.93 10.54 3.94
N THR A 52 0.27 10.04 2.89
CA THR A 52 -1.06 10.50 2.47
C THR A 52 -2.12 10.05 3.45
N TYR A 53 -2.10 8.79 3.84
CA TYR A 53 -3.12 8.20 4.71
C TYR A 53 -2.72 8.19 6.19
N LYS A 54 -1.57 8.80 6.54
CA LYS A 54 -1.08 8.83 7.92
C LYS A 54 -1.07 7.46 8.57
N ALA A 55 -0.57 6.46 7.83
CA ALA A 55 -0.52 5.10 8.34
C ALA A 55 0.20 5.04 9.69
N GLU A 56 -0.39 4.32 10.64
CA GLU A 56 0.18 4.15 11.97
C GLU A 56 1.50 3.39 11.95
N ASP A 57 2.41 3.76 12.83
CA ASP A 57 3.67 3.03 13.01
C ASP A 57 3.51 1.85 13.96
N ALA A 58 2.56 1.93 14.91
CA ALA A 58 2.29 0.90 15.89
C ALA A 58 0.88 1.00 16.48
N GLU A 59 0.32 -0.14 16.84
CA GLU A 59 -0.94 -0.27 17.57
C GLU A 59 -0.69 -0.90 18.94
N PHE A 60 -1.43 -0.44 19.97
CA PHE A 60 -1.48 -1.11 21.26
C PHE A 60 -2.88 -1.11 21.82
N VAL A 61 -3.19 -2.14 22.59
CA VAL A 61 -4.51 -2.32 23.19
C VAL A 61 -4.43 -2.08 24.71
N THR A 62 -5.31 -1.24 25.22
CA THR A 62 -5.44 -0.98 26.64
C THR A 62 -6.70 -1.64 27.22
N TYR A 63 -6.60 -2.18 28.42
CA TYR A 63 -7.76 -2.77 29.13
C TYR A 63 -8.71 -1.71 29.72
N LYS A 64 -8.22 -0.48 29.87
CA LYS A 64 -9.01 0.67 30.31
C LYS A 64 -8.82 1.79 29.33
N PRO A 65 -9.89 2.54 29.02
CA PRO A 65 -9.72 3.76 28.22
C PRO A 65 -8.72 4.69 28.90
N LEU A 66 -7.83 5.27 28.13
CA LEU A 66 -6.97 6.36 28.59
C LEU A 66 -7.83 7.63 28.67
N SER A 67 -7.54 8.49 29.65
CA SER A 67 -8.15 9.82 29.66
C SER A 67 -7.49 10.73 28.65
N ASP A 68 -8.14 11.83 28.27
CA ASP A 68 -7.56 12.82 27.38
C ASP A 68 -6.28 13.45 27.94
N GLU A 69 -6.17 13.53 29.28
CA GLU A 69 -4.96 13.99 29.98
C GLU A 69 -3.82 12.97 29.84
N ASP A 70 -4.12 11.66 29.97
CA ASP A 70 -3.11 10.61 29.77
C ASP A 70 -2.60 10.58 28.33
N ILE A 71 -3.52 10.69 27.34
CA ILE A 71 -3.16 10.76 25.91
C ILE A 71 -2.23 11.93 25.68
N LYS A 72 -2.61 13.14 26.10
CA LYS A 72 -1.80 14.33 25.94
C LYS A 72 -0.44 14.22 26.61
N SER A 73 -0.40 13.66 27.83
CA SER A 73 0.87 13.43 28.54
C SER A 73 1.80 12.47 27.80
N LEU A 74 1.24 11.44 27.13
CA LEU A 74 2.01 10.50 26.32
C LEU A 74 2.50 11.16 25.02
N GLU A 75 1.65 11.91 24.34
CA GLU A 75 2.01 12.66 23.14
C GLU A 75 3.16 13.63 23.41
N ASP A 76 3.05 14.45 24.49
CA ASP A 76 4.07 15.43 24.87
C ASP A 76 5.39 14.76 25.30
N LYS A 77 5.30 13.63 26.00
CA LYS A 77 6.48 12.94 26.54
C LYS A 77 7.30 12.20 25.49
N TYR A 78 6.62 11.63 24.51
CA TYR A 78 7.24 10.73 23.52
C TYR A 78 7.27 11.31 22.12
N ASP A 79 6.76 12.53 21.93
CA ASP A 79 6.65 13.20 20.61
C ASP A 79 5.97 12.30 19.57
N VAL A 80 4.81 11.75 19.95
CA VAL A 80 4.00 10.87 19.13
C VAL A 80 2.60 11.43 18.96
N THR A 81 1.90 11.01 17.92
CA THR A 81 0.47 11.29 17.73
C THR A 81 -0.33 10.03 18.10
N LEU A 82 -1.28 10.16 18.99
CA LEU A 82 -2.16 9.07 19.40
C LEU A 82 -3.59 9.30 18.91
N GLU A 83 -4.23 8.23 18.47
CA GLU A 83 -5.64 8.24 18.13
C GLU A 83 -6.34 7.00 18.67
N TYR A 84 -7.54 7.18 19.19
CA TYR A 84 -8.38 6.08 19.62
C TYR A 84 -9.08 5.47 18.42
N SER A 85 -8.85 4.17 18.20
CA SER A 85 -9.67 3.39 17.29
C SER A 85 -10.67 2.56 18.10
N ARG A 86 -11.92 2.97 18.08
CA ARG A 86 -13.01 2.20 18.70
C ARG A 86 -13.71 1.38 17.66
N TYR A 87 -14.11 0.18 18.04
CA TYR A 87 -14.91 -0.67 17.17
C TYR A 87 -16.07 -1.34 17.91
N LYS A 88 -17.07 -1.70 17.15
CA LYS A 88 -18.23 -2.46 17.63
C LYS A 88 -18.60 -3.54 16.64
N ASP A 89 -18.73 -4.75 17.13
CA ASP A 89 -19.25 -5.87 16.33
C ASP A 89 -20.78 -5.82 16.31
N VAL A 90 -21.37 -5.67 15.12
CA VAL A 90 -22.81 -5.57 14.87
C VAL A 90 -23.25 -6.77 14.06
N LYS A 91 -24.15 -7.59 14.62
CA LYS A 91 -24.72 -8.72 13.93
C LYS A 91 -26.03 -8.34 13.23
N VAL A 92 -26.11 -8.58 11.93
CA VAL A 92 -27.32 -8.35 11.15
C VAL A 92 -28.42 -9.35 11.53
N LYS A 93 -29.58 -8.84 11.93
CA LYS A 93 -30.71 -9.65 12.44
C LYS A 93 -31.71 -10.05 11.37
N SER A 94 -31.77 -9.34 10.24
CA SER A 94 -32.77 -9.55 9.18
C SER A 94 -32.21 -9.16 7.80
N GLY A 95 -32.94 -9.51 6.73
CA GLY A 95 -32.53 -9.24 5.33
C GLY A 95 -31.53 -10.26 4.77
N ASP A 96 -31.03 -9.96 3.59
CA ASP A 96 -30.14 -10.85 2.83
C ASP A 96 -28.78 -11.09 3.51
N LEU A 97 -28.40 -10.17 4.40
CA LEU A 97 -27.14 -10.25 5.17
C LEU A 97 -27.35 -10.85 6.56
N LYS A 98 -28.50 -11.48 6.83
CA LYS A 98 -28.80 -12.07 8.13
C LYS A 98 -27.70 -13.04 8.60
N GLY A 99 -27.22 -12.81 9.80
CA GLY A 99 -26.17 -13.64 10.41
C GLY A 99 -24.73 -13.14 10.14
N VAL A 100 -24.54 -12.22 9.20
CA VAL A 100 -23.26 -11.54 8.99
C VAL A 100 -22.96 -10.65 10.21
N THR A 101 -21.70 -10.63 10.62
CA THR A 101 -21.23 -9.72 11.66
C THR A 101 -20.31 -8.70 11.01
N PHE A 102 -20.66 -7.43 11.14
CA PHE A 102 -19.82 -6.31 10.74
C PHE A 102 -19.02 -5.81 11.92
N ARG A 103 -17.74 -5.57 11.72
CA ARG A 103 -16.94 -4.76 12.62
C ARG A 103 -16.99 -3.31 12.13
N VAL A 104 -17.64 -2.47 12.89
CA VAL A 104 -17.78 -1.05 12.59
C VAL A 104 -16.76 -0.30 13.41
N PHE A 105 -15.94 0.51 12.75
CA PHE A 105 -14.94 1.38 13.36
C PHE A 105 -15.44 2.82 13.33
N ASP A 106 -15.02 3.60 14.32
CA ASP A 106 -15.15 5.05 14.23
C ASP A 106 -14.24 5.57 13.09
N MET A 107 -14.65 6.68 12.47
CA MET A 107 -13.80 7.34 11.48
C MET A 107 -12.54 7.91 12.14
N SER A 108 -11.41 7.61 11.53
CA SER A 108 -10.12 8.18 11.93
C SER A 108 -9.95 9.58 11.36
N GLU A 109 -9.48 10.52 12.20
CA GLU A 109 -9.25 11.92 11.82
C GLU A 109 -7.77 12.26 11.69
N LYS A 110 -6.90 11.59 12.42
CA LYS A 110 -5.46 11.88 12.48
C LYS A 110 -4.59 10.80 11.83
N LEU A 111 -4.91 9.53 12.10
CA LEU A 111 -4.15 8.36 11.65
C LEU A 111 -5.04 7.42 10.83
N ASN A 112 -4.44 6.61 9.98
CA ASN A 112 -5.15 5.63 9.16
C ASN A 112 -6.36 6.21 8.41
N LEU A 113 -6.15 7.33 7.75
CA LEU A 113 -7.22 8.03 7.03
C LEU A 113 -7.80 7.15 5.92
N CYS A 114 -9.13 7.11 5.83
CA CYS A 114 -9.81 6.34 4.80
C CYS A 114 -9.79 7.06 3.45
N GLU A 115 -9.57 6.32 2.37
CA GLU A 115 -9.78 6.80 1.01
C GLU A 115 -11.22 6.51 0.59
N VAL A 116 -12.01 7.55 0.36
CA VAL A 116 -13.35 7.41 -0.22
C VAL A 116 -13.21 7.36 -1.73
N ARG A 117 -13.46 6.19 -2.34
CA ARG A 117 -13.37 6.00 -3.79
C ARG A 117 -14.64 6.37 -4.51
N GLU A 118 -15.77 6.07 -3.89
CA GLU A 118 -17.11 6.36 -4.43
C GLU A 118 -17.99 6.93 -3.31
N GLY A 119 -18.80 7.91 -3.65
CA GLY A 119 -19.66 8.60 -2.69
C GLY A 119 -18.98 9.79 -2.01
N HIS A 120 -19.20 9.91 -0.71
CA HIS A 120 -18.69 11.00 0.13
C HIS A 120 -18.31 10.47 1.52
N GLU A 121 -17.67 11.30 2.32
CA GLU A 121 -17.44 10.98 3.74
C GLU A 121 -18.77 10.78 4.48
N PRO A 122 -18.90 9.72 5.29
CA PRO A 122 -20.16 9.36 5.91
C PRO A 122 -20.60 10.39 6.93
N GLY A 123 -21.84 10.80 6.85
CA GLY A 123 -22.54 11.59 7.86
C GLY A 123 -23.21 10.72 8.93
N ASP A 124 -24.06 11.37 9.76
CA ASP A 124 -24.82 10.66 10.79
C ASP A 124 -25.73 9.59 10.19
N GLY A 125 -25.55 8.35 10.59
CA GLY A 125 -26.32 7.20 10.12
C GLY A 125 -25.83 6.58 8.81
N GLU A 126 -24.73 7.06 8.28
CA GLU A 126 -24.05 6.52 7.10
C GLU A 126 -22.80 5.71 7.49
N ALA A 127 -22.32 4.88 6.59
CA ALA A 127 -21.12 4.11 6.80
C ALA A 127 -20.37 3.89 5.50
N LEU A 128 -19.04 3.83 5.56
CA LEU A 128 -18.19 3.35 4.48
C LEU A 128 -18.12 1.83 4.52
N LEU A 129 -18.17 1.22 3.35
CA LEU A 129 -17.90 -0.20 3.16
C LEU A 129 -16.58 -0.38 2.44
N THR A 130 -15.89 -1.49 2.71
CA THR A 130 -14.72 -1.85 1.92
C THR A 130 -15.14 -2.19 0.49
N GLN A 131 -14.33 -1.82 -0.49
CA GLN A 131 -14.57 -2.11 -1.90
C GLN A 131 -14.82 -3.61 -2.13
N ASP A 132 -13.98 -4.47 -1.54
CA ASP A 132 -14.11 -5.92 -1.68
C ASP A 132 -15.48 -6.44 -1.23
N PHE A 133 -16.04 -5.88 -0.15
CA PHE A 133 -17.37 -6.27 0.31
C PHE A 133 -18.47 -5.74 -0.61
N ALA A 134 -18.35 -4.50 -1.07
CA ALA A 134 -19.29 -3.89 -2.00
C ALA A 134 -19.35 -4.70 -3.31
N ASP A 135 -18.22 -5.00 -3.90
CA ASP A 135 -18.09 -5.79 -5.12
C ASP A 135 -18.64 -7.23 -4.96
N ALA A 136 -18.31 -7.88 -3.82
CA ALA A 136 -18.76 -9.25 -3.56
C ALA A 136 -20.29 -9.37 -3.34
N ARG A 137 -20.96 -8.28 -3.03
CA ARG A 137 -22.39 -8.24 -2.71
C ARG A 137 -23.21 -7.37 -3.64
N ASP A 138 -22.60 -6.82 -4.67
CA ASP A 138 -23.25 -5.91 -5.64
C ASP A 138 -24.00 -4.75 -4.93
N VAL A 139 -23.29 -4.14 -3.96
CA VAL A 139 -23.81 -3.00 -3.18
C VAL A 139 -23.16 -1.74 -3.73
N GLY A 140 -23.99 -0.82 -4.20
CA GLY A 140 -23.56 0.50 -4.66
C GLY A 140 -23.75 1.58 -3.60
N VAL A 141 -23.35 2.81 -3.96
CA VAL A 141 -23.61 4.01 -3.15
C VAL A 141 -25.11 4.28 -3.12
N GLY A 142 -25.67 4.43 -1.93
CA GLY A 142 -27.10 4.65 -1.66
C GLY A 142 -27.50 6.11 -1.67
#